data_7a553a8235aa8ca8a401eb68cc7decf4
#
_entry.id   7a553a8235aa8ca8a401eb68cc7decf4
#
_cell.length_a   1.000
_cell.length_b   1.000
_cell.length_c   1.000
_cell.angle_alpha   90.00
_cell.angle_beta   90.00
_cell.angle_gamma   90.00
#
_symmetry.space_group_name_H-M   'P 1'
#
loop_
_entity.id
_entity.type
_entity.pdbx_description
1 polymer ?
#
loop_
_entity_poly.entity_id
_entity_poly.type
_entity_poly.pdbx_seq_one_letter_code
_entity_poly.pdbx_strand_id
1 'polypeptide(L)'
;MKTLRHINISDLHLSVYSEPTDYIDELMLIIDYIDKLKESIDVLTFAGDIFDRVYPANHKVIQIAVDFMTTIAERARLYDFKVFLLKGTLSHDNTQLDIFSSLESPNFHIVRNVEFIDVEGLLFRFIPEYYSNTYEELYEEALTTKADVTIYHGSIESAMPYAKALKADTHKMAQVIKDRDIIETTGIYTVCGHIHNRINIADNIWYTGSFSSHSFSDAGTKKGFDDITVDLDTGTFKVNFIENRYCRKYIILDGTDICKSTVKKMKAFFNDLKLDKKAKDIIRIDVDTNSYNDEEYKNLSFIMSSYKGIFQFKIERQVKTQEVKSIEEDAEYVLSPTIPLTHKIQKTIEEIYEVNLSVDRIKELLDISDIQKPTINDEIKEGVQVW
;
A
#
# COMPACT_ATOMS: atom_id res chain seq x y z
N MET A 1 24.04 30.94 0.45
CA MET A 1 22.87 30.14 0.83
C MET A 1 23.31 28.69 0.79
N LYS A 2 23.48 28.07 1.94
CA LYS A 2 23.84 26.65 2.02
C LYS A 2 22.54 25.85 1.99
N THR A 3 22.40 24.91 1.04
CA THR A 3 21.20 24.11 0.87
C THR A 3 21.54 22.64 1.04
N LEU A 4 20.58 21.84 1.51
CA LEU A 4 20.61 20.37 1.50
C LEU A 4 19.55 19.88 0.53
N ARG A 5 19.90 18.94 -0.35
CA ARG A 5 18.96 18.30 -1.28
C ARG A 5 18.74 16.85 -0.90
N HIS A 6 17.50 16.55 -0.57
CA HIS A 6 17.04 15.23 -0.14
C HIS A 6 16.05 14.64 -1.16
N ILE A 7 16.39 13.49 -1.72
CA ILE A 7 15.49 12.70 -2.56
C ILE A 7 14.83 11.64 -1.69
N ASN A 8 13.51 11.62 -1.59
CA ASN A 8 12.78 10.63 -0.81
C ASN A 8 11.88 9.77 -1.69
N ILE A 9 12.11 8.47 -1.67
CA ILE A 9 11.36 7.44 -2.39
C ILE A 9 10.71 6.54 -1.34
N SER A 10 9.47 6.13 -1.56
CA SER A 10 8.74 5.26 -0.62
C SER A 10 8.02 4.14 -1.35
N ASP A 11 7.82 3.04 -0.67
CA ASP A 11 6.93 1.95 -1.07
C ASP A 11 7.21 1.51 -2.52
N LEU A 12 8.44 1.04 -2.78
CA LEU A 12 8.84 0.50 -4.09
C LEU A 12 8.04 -0.74 -4.45
N HIS A 13 7.81 -1.63 -3.49
CA HIS A 13 7.13 -2.91 -3.66
C HIS A 13 7.60 -3.67 -4.89
N LEU A 14 8.89 -3.90 -4.98
CA LEU A 14 9.49 -4.66 -6.08
C LEU A 14 8.78 -6.00 -6.26
N SER A 15 8.36 -6.26 -7.51
CA SER A 15 7.61 -7.47 -7.90
C SER A 15 6.11 -7.49 -7.52
N VAL A 16 5.49 -6.34 -7.27
CA VAL A 16 4.02 -6.26 -7.26
C VAL A 16 3.44 -6.63 -8.63
N TYR A 17 4.19 -6.45 -9.71
CA TYR A 17 3.84 -6.92 -11.04
C TYR A 17 4.18 -8.42 -11.20
N SER A 18 3.36 -9.14 -11.98
CA SER A 18 3.57 -10.57 -12.25
C SER A 18 4.92 -10.89 -12.90
N GLU A 19 5.45 -9.96 -13.69
CA GLU A 19 6.75 -10.04 -14.33
C GLU A 19 7.70 -9.03 -13.67
N PRO A 20 8.72 -9.47 -12.89
CA PRO A 20 9.64 -8.57 -12.21
C PRO A 20 10.39 -7.60 -13.13
N THR A 21 10.60 -8.00 -14.40
CA THR A 21 11.25 -7.14 -15.41
C THR A 21 10.42 -5.93 -15.83
N ASP A 22 9.13 -5.91 -15.56
CA ASP A 22 8.27 -4.78 -15.87
C ASP A 22 8.63 -3.55 -15.02
N TYR A 23 9.39 -3.74 -13.94
CA TYR A 23 9.88 -2.67 -13.07
C TYR A 23 11.15 -1.96 -13.58
N ILE A 24 11.87 -2.53 -14.53
CA ILE A 24 13.21 -2.03 -14.91
C ILE A 24 13.15 -0.59 -15.42
N ASP A 25 12.20 -0.27 -16.29
CA ASP A 25 12.06 1.10 -16.82
C ASP A 25 11.74 2.12 -15.71
N GLU A 26 10.97 1.69 -14.69
CA GLU A 26 10.63 2.51 -13.52
C GLU A 26 11.87 2.76 -12.65
N LEU A 27 12.65 1.72 -12.34
CA LEU A 27 13.89 1.84 -11.58
C LEU A 27 14.93 2.70 -12.30
N MET A 28 15.00 2.59 -13.64
CA MET A 28 15.88 3.42 -14.45
C MET A 28 15.53 4.90 -14.36
N LEU A 29 14.26 5.27 -14.14
CA LEU A 29 13.88 6.66 -13.90
C LEU A 29 14.61 7.26 -12.68
N ILE A 30 14.75 6.47 -11.60
CA ILE A 30 15.46 6.89 -10.39
C ILE A 30 16.95 7.09 -10.70
N ILE A 31 17.57 6.12 -11.40
CA ILE A 31 18.99 6.20 -11.79
C ILE A 31 19.24 7.40 -12.69
N ASP A 32 18.42 7.60 -13.72
CA ASP A 32 18.53 8.74 -14.64
C ASP A 32 18.39 10.08 -13.90
N TYR A 33 17.51 10.14 -12.90
CA TYR A 33 17.32 11.33 -12.09
C TYR A 33 18.55 11.64 -11.24
N ILE A 34 19.13 10.63 -10.59
CA ILE A 34 20.37 10.74 -9.84
C ILE A 34 21.52 11.17 -10.74
N ASP A 35 21.69 10.53 -11.89
CA ASP A 35 22.75 10.84 -12.85
C ASP A 35 22.60 12.25 -13.44
N LYS A 36 21.39 12.79 -13.50
CA LYS A 36 21.13 14.19 -13.90
C LYS A 36 21.55 15.18 -12.81
N LEU A 37 21.34 14.84 -11.54
CA LEU A 37 21.62 15.73 -10.41
C LEU A 37 23.07 15.65 -9.94
N LYS A 38 23.68 14.46 -10.01
CA LYS A 38 25.08 14.18 -9.60
C LYS A 38 25.38 14.72 -8.20
N GLU A 39 26.44 15.50 -8.08
CA GLU A 39 26.93 16.06 -6.82
C GLU A 39 25.98 17.08 -6.15
N SER A 40 24.83 17.35 -6.74
CA SER A 40 23.82 18.23 -6.12
C SER A 40 22.85 17.50 -5.19
N ILE A 41 23.03 16.19 -4.99
CA ILE A 41 22.27 15.39 -4.03
C ILE A 41 23.12 15.26 -2.76
N ASP A 42 22.53 15.47 -1.59
CA ASP A 42 23.17 15.23 -0.31
C ASP A 42 22.65 13.94 0.33
N VAL A 43 21.33 13.67 0.19
CA VAL A 43 20.65 12.54 0.81
C VAL A 43 19.68 11.87 -0.16
N LEU A 44 19.69 10.54 -0.19
CA LEU A 44 18.68 9.70 -0.80
C LEU A 44 18.10 8.78 0.28
N THR A 45 16.78 8.81 0.47
CA THR A 45 16.11 7.89 1.39
C THR A 45 15.14 6.98 0.64
N PHE A 46 15.14 5.70 1.03
CA PHE A 46 14.06 4.77 0.73
C PHE A 46 13.28 4.58 2.03
N ALA A 47 12.07 5.14 2.08
CA ALA A 47 11.27 5.21 3.29
C ALA A 47 10.41 3.94 3.49
N GLY A 48 11.04 2.77 3.37
CA GLY A 48 10.45 1.45 3.63
C GLY A 48 9.72 0.81 2.45
N ASP A 49 9.33 -0.44 2.66
CA ASP A 49 8.60 -1.31 1.72
C ASP A 49 9.28 -1.42 0.35
N ILE A 50 10.52 -1.92 0.37
CA ILE A 50 11.32 -2.16 -0.83
C ILE A 50 10.75 -3.32 -1.64
N PHE A 51 10.30 -4.38 -0.97
CA PHE A 51 9.73 -5.56 -1.59
C PHE A 51 8.21 -5.60 -1.42
N ASP A 52 7.50 -6.23 -2.37
CA ASP A 52 6.06 -6.47 -2.27
C ASP A 52 5.72 -7.54 -1.20
N ARG A 53 6.63 -8.45 -0.95
CA ARG A 53 6.57 -9.50 0.08
C ARG A 53 7.96 -10.11 0.28
N VAL A 54 8.08 -11.01 1.23
CA VAL A 54 9.30 -11.80 1.41
C VAL A 54 9.45 -12.83 0.27
N TYR A 55 10.60 -12.82 -0.42
CA TYR A 55 10.92 -13.67 -1.56
C TYR A 55 12.03 -14.67 -1.22
N PRO A 56 12.01 -15.90 -1.77
CA PRO A 56 13.15 -16.80 -1.72
C PRO A 56 14.38 -16.18 -2.39
N ALA A 57 15.57 -16.46 -1.88
CA ALA A 57 16.83 -15.85 -2.36
C ALA A 57 17.11 -16.09 -3.87
N ASN A 58 16.56 -17.16 -4.46
CA ASN A 58 16.68 -17.47 -5.88
C ASN A 58 15.58 -16.82 -6.75
N HIS A 59 14.70 -16.02 -6.17
CA HIS A 59 13.66 -15.34 -6.94
C HIS A 59 14.29 -14.22 -7.79
N LYS A 60 13.82 -14.05 -9.03
CA LYS A 60 14.37 -13.08 -9.99
C LYS A 60 14.34 -11.65 -9.46
N VAL A 61 13.34 -11.28 -8.65
CA VAL A 61 13.24 -9.94 -8.04
C VAL A 61 14.42 -9.63 -7.13
N ILE A 62 14.98 -10.65 -6.46
CA ILE A 62 16.16 -10.47 -5.59
C ILE A 62 17.36 -10.00 -6.40
N GLN A 63 17.60 -10.61 -7.56
CA GLN A 63 18.68 -10.17 -8.46
C GLN A 63 18.47 -8.74 -8.95
N ILE A 64 17.24 -8.40 -9.39
CA ILE A 64 16.90 -7.05 -9.84
C ILE A 64 17.12 -6.03 -8.71
N ALA A 65 16.68 -6.36 -7.50
CA ALA A 65 16.85 -5.50 -6.33
C ALA A 65 18.33 -5.29 -5.97
N VAL A 66 19.12 -6.35 -6.00
CA VAL A 66 20.57 -6.29 -5.73
C VAL A 66 21.29 -5.47 -6.80
N ASP A 67 21.00 -5.68 -8.07
CA ASP A 67 21.61 -4.92 -9.18
C ASP A 67 21.25 -3.43 -9.08
N PHE A 68 19.97 -3.11 -8.77
CA PHE A 68 19.50 -1.74 -8.58
C PHE A 68 20.19 -1.07 -7.39
N MET A 69 20.17 -1.70 -6.21
CA MET A 69 20.77 -1.12 -5.00
C MET A 69 22.31 -1.04 -5.10
N THR A 70 22.96 -1.96 -5.80
CA THR A 70 24.39 -1.87 -6.13
C THR A 70 24.66 -0.62 -6.98
N THR A 71 23.85 -0.38 -8.01
CA THR A 71 23.96 0.81 -8.86
C THR A 71 23.77 2.08 -8.04
N ILE A 72 22.79 2.12 -7.12
CA ILE A 72 22.58 3.25 -6.20
C ILE A 72 23.82 3.48 -5.31
N ALA A 73 24.35 2.42 -4.70
CA ALA A 73 25.53 2.51 -3.83
C ALA A 73 26.79 2.99 -4.59
N GLU A 74 26.96 2.58 -5.83
CA GLU A 74 28.04 3.07 -6.71
C GLU A 74 27.88 4.58 -7.01
N ARG A 75 26.66 5.06 -7.31
CA ARG A 75 26.36 6.48 -7.52
C ARG A 75 26.56 7.28 -6.25
N ALA A 76 26.12 6.75 -5.09
CA ALA A 76 26.33 7.39 -3.80
C ALA A 76 27.83 7.64 -3.50
N ARG A 77 28.66 6.65 -3.78
CA ARG A 77 30.12 6.79 -3.66
C ARG A 77 30.72 7.73 -4.71
N LEU A 78 30.23 7.68 -5.94
CA LEU A 78 30.76 8.47 -7.06
C LEU A 78 30.46 9.97 -6.90
N TYR A 79 29.25 10.29 -6.44
CA TYR A 79 28.73 11.67 -6.31
C TYR A 79 28.71 12.16 -4.85
N ASP A 80 29.24 11.37 -3.92
CA ASP A 80 29.42 11.65 -2.49
C ASP A 80 28.14 12.07 -1.73
N PHE A 81 27.02 11.35 -1.97
CA PHE A 81 25.81 11.52 -1.20
C PHE A 81 25.53 10.33 -0.26
N LYS A 82 24.64 10.51 0.71
CA LYS A 82 24.24 9.46 1.65
C LYS A 82 22.95 8.77 1.21
N VAL A 83 22.93 7.44 1.32
CA VAL A 83 21.75 6.61 1.08
C VAL A 83 21.31 5.98 2.39
N PHE A 84 20.04 6.12 2.71
CA PHE A 84 19.41 5.47 3.85
C PHE A 84 18.26 4.58 3.39
N LEU A 85 18.36 3.30 3.69
CA LEU A 85 17.37 2.30 3.38
C LEU A 85 16.61 1.95 4.66
N LEU A 86 15.45 2.59 4.88
CA LEU A 86 14.63 2.35 6.07
C LEU A 86 13.86 1.04 5.92
N LYS A 87 13.84 0.24 6.96
CA LYS A 87 13.01 -0.95 7.04
C LYS A 87 11.53 -0.56 7.11
N GLY A 88 10.71 -1.17 6.24
CA GLY A 88 9.27 -1.00 6.21
C GLY A 88 8.51 -2.10 6.94
N THR A 89 7.35 -2.44 6.42
CA THR A 89 6.40 -3.42 6.96
C THR A 89 7.03 -4.82 7.07
N LEU A 90 6.72 -5.53 8.14
CA LEU A 90 7.30 -6.85 8.43
C LEU A 90 6.98 -7.89 7.35
N SER A 91 5.81 -7.83 6.72
CA SER A 91 5.42 -8.71 5.62
C SER A 91 6.16 -8.44 4.31
N HIS A 92 6.78 -7.29 4.17
CA HIS A 92 7.49 -6.82 2.99
C HIS A 92 9.00 -6.93 3.15
N ASP A 93 9.57 -6.22 4.09
CA ASP A 93 11.03 -6.12 4.22
C ASP A 93 11.62 -7.13 5.20
N ASN A 94 11.05 -7.31 6.38
CA ASN A 94 11.54 -8.19 7.45
C ASN A 94 13.08 -8.21 7.54
N THR A 95 13.68 -9.42 7.42
CA THR A 95 15.14 -9.63 7.31
C THR A 95 15.63 -9.59 5.87
N GLN A 96 14.77 -9.35 4.89
CA GLN A 96 15.12 -9.39 3.47
C GLN A 96 16.06 -8.27 3.06
N LEU A 97 16.05 -7.14 3.77
CA LEU A 97 17.01 -6.05 3.55
C LEU A 97 18.47 -6.49 3.84
N ASP A 98 18.68 -7.58 4.58
CA ASP A 98 20.04 -8.10 4.88
C ASP A 98 20.80 -8.57 3.64
N ILE A 99 20.10 -8.82 2.52
CA ILE A 99 20.76 -9.12 1.24
C ILE A 99 21.62 -7.95 0.75
N PHE A 100 21.35 -6.73 1.20
CA PHE A 100 22.10 -5.51 0.88
C PHE A 100 23.22 -5.21 1.88
N SER A 101 23.43 -6.03 2.92
CA SER A 101 24.44 -5.75 3.97
C SER A 101 25.86 -5.62 3.42
N SER A 102 26.18 -6.26 2.29
CA SER A 102 27.47 -6.11 1.61
C SER A 102 27.70 -4.73 0.98
N LEU A 103 26.63 -3.92 0.83
CA LEU A 103 26.68 -2.56 0.30
C LEU A 103 26.86 -1.51 1.40
N GLU A 104 26.72 -1.89 2.68
CA GLU A 104 26.87 -0.95 3.81
C GLU A 104 28.27 -0.30 3.80
N SER A 105 28.29 1.00 3.88
CA SER A 105 29.47 1.86 3.75
C SER A 105 29.17 3.25 4.33
N PRO A 106 30.15 4.15 4.42
CA PRO A 106 29.85 5.53 4.83
C PRO A 106 28.81 6.25 3.97
N ASN A 107 28.57 5.78 2.72
CA ASN A 107 27.60 6.36 1.80
C ASN A 107 26.32 5.55 1.64
N PHE A 108 26.22 4.35 2.20
CA PHE A 108 25.02 3.49 2.10
C PHE A 108 24.76 2.79 3.44
N HIS A 109 23.63 3.09 4.07
CA HIS A 109 23.28 2.61 5.40
C HIS A 109 21.87 2.00 5.43
N ILE A 110 21.71 0.82 6.06
CA ILE A 110 20.44 0.14 6.25
C ILE A 110 19.94 0.41 7.65
N VAL A 111 18.86 1.17 7.76
CA VAL A 111 18.23 1.54 9.03
C VAL A 111 17.21 0.48 9.43
N ARG A 112 17.54 -0.31 10.44
CA ARG A 112 16.72 -1.42 10.93
C ARG A 112 15.94 -1.08 12.20
N ASN A 113 16.40 -0.08 12.94
CA ASN A 113 15.83 0.38 14.20
C ASN A 113 15.68 1.90 14.18
N VAL A 114 15.15 2.48 15.26
CA VAL A 114 15.18 3.94 15.42
C VAL A 114 16.63 4.41 15.47
N GLU A 115 16.96 5.34 14.60
CA GLU A 115 18.30 5.92 14.53
C GLU A 115 18.23 7.44 14.34
N PHE A 116 19.25 8.12 14.91
CA PHE A 116 19.45 9.56 14.75
C PHE A 116 20.80 9.78 14.09
N ILE A 117 20.81 10.40 12.93
CA ILE A 117 22.01 10.54 12.09
C ILE A 117 22.17 12.00 11.69
N ASP A 118 23.31 12.60 11.97
CA ASP A 118 23.66 13.93 11.46
C ASP A 118 24.08 13.84 10.00
N VAL A 119 23.43 14.65 9.17
CA VAL A 119 23.79 14.83 7.77
C VAL A 119 23.86 16.33 7.46
N GLU A 120 25.05 16.81 7.16
CA GLU A 120 25.32 18.23 6.81
C GLU A 120 24.83 19.23 7.89
N GLY A 121 24.78 18.78 9.16
CA GLY A 121 24.36 19.58 10.31
C GLY A 121 22.86 19.56 10.58
N LEU A 122 22.09 18.76 9.87
CA LEU A 122 20.69 18.44 10.19
C LEU A 122 20.61 17.06 10.84
N LEU A 123 19.89 16.97 11.95
CA LEU A 123 19.63 15.70 12.64
C LEU A 123 18.44 15.00 11.99
N PHE A 124 18.72 13.92 11.27
CA PHE A 124 17.71 13.01 10.72
C PHE A 124 17.34 11.96 11.74
N ARG A 125 16.05 11.78 11.96
CA ARG A 125 15.48 10.69 12.74
C ARG A 125 14.79 9.72 11.81
N PHE A 126 15.15 8.43 11.89
CA PHE A 126 14.57 7.35 11.13
C PHE A 126 13.74 6.47 12.05
N ILE A 127 12.49 6.21 11.71
CA ILE A 127 11.56 5.40 12.50
C ILE A 127 10.96 4.33 11.59
N PRO A 128 11.41 3.05 11.69
CA PRO A 128 10.79 1.93 11.00
C PRO A 128 9.46 1.55 11.66
N GLU A 129 8.61 0.80 10.94
CA GLU A 129 7.38 0.26 11.50
C GLU A 129 7.65 -0.90 12.48
N TYR A 130 6.99 -0.87 13.62
CA TYR A 130 7.11 -1.90 14.66
C TYR A 130 5.77 -2.56 15.00
N TYR A 131 5.85 -3.84 15.41
CA TYR A 131 4.71 -4.72 15.66
C TYR A 131 4.80 -5.36 17.05
N SER A 132 4.65 -4.65 18.13
CA SER A 132 4.60 -5.25 19.48
C SER A 132 4.18 -4.24 20.53
N ASN A 133 3.55 -4.72 21.60
CA ASN A 133 3.22 -3.91 22.76
C ASN A 133 4.46 -3.36 23.51
N THR A 134 5.64 -3.93 23.28
CA THR A 134 6.91 -3.46 23.86
C THR A 134 7.50 -2.27 23.10
N TYR A 135 6.92 -1.87 21.98
CA TYR A 135 7.43 -0.77 21.16
C TYR A 135 6.84 0.61 21.50
N GLU A 136 5.85 0.68 22.40
CA GLU A 136 5.45 1.99 22.95
C GLU A 136 6.66 2.69 23.57
N GLU A 137 7.48 1.96 24.33
CA GLU A 137 8.71 2.50 24.96
C GLU A 137 9.73 2.99 23.90
N LEU A 138 9.91 2.26 22.80
CA LEU A 138 10.83 2.65 21.73
C LEU A 138 10.33 3.86 20.96
N TYR A 139 9.03 3.98 20.71
CA TYR A 139 8.45 5.17 20.10
C TYR A 139 8.48 6.36 21.06
N GLU A 140 8.23 6.14 22.34
CA GLU A 140 8.38 7.19 23.36
C GLU A 140 9.80 7.75 23.35
N GLU A 141 10.83 6.91 23.36
CA GLU A 141 12.23 7.33 23.29
C GLU A 141 12.50 8.06 21.97
N ALA A 142 12.06 7.51 20.84
CA ALA A 142 12.21 8.11 19.52
C ALA A 142 11.58 9.50 19.43
N LEU A 143 10.43 9.71 20.07
CA LEU A 143 9.64 10.94 19.99
C LEU A 143 9.92 11.93 21.13
N THR A 144 10.80 11.61 22.08
CA THR A 144 11.29 12.56 23.09
C THR A 144 12.47 13.38 22.60
N THR A 145 13.28 12.83 21.70
CA THR A 145 14.42 13.53 21.10
C THR A 145 13.98 14.36 19.91
N LYS A 146 14.26 15.65 19.90
CA LYS A 146 13.97 16.52 18.74
C LYS A 146 14.91 16.18 17.58
N ALA A 147 14.36 16.18 16.38
CA ALA A 147 15.11 16.05 15.14
C ALA A 147 14.70 17.15 14.15
N ASP A 148 15.56 17.48 13.20
CA ASP A 148 15.25 18.44 12.15
C ASP A 148 14.35 17.79 11.09
N VAL A 149 14.70 16.59 10.67
CA VAL A 149 14.00 15.81 9.66
C VAL A 149 13.62 14.46 10.23
N THR A 150 12.39 14.02 9.94
CA THR A 150 11.94 12.67 10.30
C THR A 150 11.56 11.88 9.04
N ILE A 151 12.11 10.67 8.94
CA ILE A 151 11.75 9.67 7.94
C ILE A 151 11.03 8.54 8.69
N TYR A 152 9.77 8.34 8.40
CA TYR A 152 8.92 7.38 9.12
C TYR A 152 8.28 6.39 8.15
N HIS A 153 8.29 5.11 8.49
CA HIS A 153 7.45 4.12 7.83
C HIS A 153 6.41 3.59 8.81
N GLY A 154 5.13 3.85 8.52
CA GLY A 154 4.02 3.42 9.37
C GLY A 154 2.85 4.40 9.37
N SER A 155 1.89 4.19 10.28
CA SER A 155 0.65 4.94 10.33
C SER A 155 0.71 6.10 11.33
N ILE A 156 0.23 7.28 10.90
CA ILE A 156 -0.08 8.43 11.76
C ILE A 156 -1.58 8.46 12.03
N GLU A 157 -2.00 8.91 13.21
CA GLU A 157 -3.39 8.85 13.67
C GLU A 157 -4.39 9.49 12.69
N SER A 158 -4.12 10.70 12.21
CA SER A 158 -4.97 11.41 11.25
C SER A 158 -4.99 10.78 9.85
N ALA A 159 -4.02 9.94 9.52
CA ALA A 159 -3.98 9.21 8.25
C ALA A 159 -4.80 7.91 8.26
N MET A 160 -5.20 7.41 9.44
CA MET A 160 -5.95 6.14 9.58
C MET A 160 -7.28 6.09 8.80
N PRO A 161 -8.08 7.17 8.70
CA PRO A 161 -9.27 7.15 7.85
C PRO A 161 -8.95 6.89 6.38
N TYR A 162 -7.85 7.45 5.86
CA TYR A 162 -7.39 7.24 4.48
C TYR A 162 -6.89 5.81 4.29
N ALA A 163 -6.10 5.29 5.23
CA ALA A 163 -5.61 3.91 5.20
C ALA A 163 -6.78 2.90 5.16
N LYS A 164 -7.81 3.09 5.99
CA LYS A 164 -9.01 2.25 6.00
C LYS A 164 -9.83 2.35 4.70
N ALA A 165 -10.01 3.56 4.18
CA ALA A 165 -10.74 3.77 2.93
C ALA A 165 -10.06 3.09 1.73
N LEU A 166 -8.73 3.03 1.75
CA LEU A 166 -7.91 2.40 0.70
C LEU A 166 -7.69 0.90 0.92
N LYS A 167 -8.25 0.32 1.99
CA LYS A 167 -7.98 -1.07 2.42
C LYS A 167 -6.46 -1.34 2.52
N ALA A 168 -5.69 -0.34 2.94
CA ALA A 168 -4.29 -0.51 3.23
C ALA A 168 -4.13 -1.59 4.30
N ASP A 169 -3.09 -2.39 4.18
CA ASP A 169 -2.82 -3.53 5.06
C ASP A 169 -2.30 -3.04 6.42
N THR A 170 -3.19 -2.41 7.19
CA THR A 170 -2.87 -1.97 8.55
C THR A 170 -2.91 -3.17 9.47
N HIS A 171 -1.74 -3.69 9.80
CA HIS A 171 -1.64 -4.78 10.76
C HIS A 171 -2.20 -4.33 12.12
N LYS A 172 -3.08 -5.14 12.74
CA LYS A 172 -3.75 -4.79 14.01
C LYS A 172 -2.79 -4.52 15.18
N MET A 173 -1.55 -4.95 15.05
CA MET A 173 -0.50 -4.79 16.06
C MET A 173 0.55 -3.72 15.67
N ALA A 174 0.42 -3.09 14.50
CA ALA A 174 1.30 -1.99 14.14
C ALA A 174 0.98 -0.78 15.01
N GLN A 175 2.02 -0.13 15.51
CA GLN A 175 1.87 1.08 16.31
C GLN A 175 1.45 2.25 15.44
N VAL A 176 0.56 3.08 15.96
CA VAL A 176 0.10 4.32 15.30
C VAL A 176 0.66 5.50 16.07
N ILE A 177 1.45 6.33 15.41
CA ILE A 177 2.01 7.53 16.04
C ILE A 177 0.94 8.64 16.07
N LYS A 178 0.84 9.36 17.18
CA LYS A 178 -0.04 10.52 17.29
C LYS A 178 0.57 11.71 16.54
N ASP A 179 -0.27 12.43 15.81
CA ASP A 179 0.14 13.60 15.04
C ASP A 179 0.94 14.60 15.89
N ARG A 180 0.44 14.87 17.11
CA ARG A 180 1.07 15.80 18.03
C ARG A 180 2.51 15.42 18.34
N ASP A 181 2.79 14.14 18.57
CA ASP A 181 4.09 13.68 19.02
C ASP A 181 5.15 13.88 17.92
N ILE A 182 4.78 13.69 16.65
CA ILE A 182 5.66 14.02 15.51
C ILE A 182 5.80 15.53 15.32
N ILE A 183 4.69 16.29 15.37
CA ILE A 183 4.69 17.75 15.17
C ILE A 183 5.60 18.46 16.19
N GLU A 184 5.48 18.08 17.46
CA GLU A 184 6.24 18.71 18.55
C GLU A 184 7.73 18.37 18.55
N THR A 185 8.13 17.29 17.87
CA THR A 185 9.49 16.75 17.91
C THR A 185 10.24 16.82 16.59
N THR A 186 9.61 17.29 15.50
CA THR A 186 10.25 17.51 14.20
C THR A 186 10.36 19.01 13.91
N GLY A 187 11.58 19.48 13.66
CA GLY A 187 11.88 20.91 13.48
C GLY A 187 11.54 21.44 12.09
N ILE A 188 11.81 20.68 11.02
CA ILE A 188 11.66 21.14 9.65
C ILE A 188 10.53 20.37 8.96
N TYR A 189 10.70 19.05 8.70
CA TYR A 189 9.65 18.25 8.06
C TYR A 189 9.70 16.77 8.41
N THR A 190 8.58 16.09 8.21
CA THR A 190 8.44 14.64 8.27
C THR A 190 7.94 14.11 6.93
N VAL A 191 8.63 13.12 6.36
CA VAL A 191 8.12 12.34 5.25
C VAL A 191 7.83 10.91 5.69
N CYS A 192 6.70 10.38 5.21
CA CYS A 192 6.21 9.06 5.60
C CYS A 192 6.05 8.13 4.39
N GLY A 193 6.33 6.84 4.62
CA GLY A 193 5.93 5.71 3.79
C GLY A 193 4.78 4.93 4.41
N HIS A 194 4.37 3.80 3.78
CA HIS A 194 3.30 2.90 4.18
C HIS A 194 1.93 3.20 3.53
N ILE A 195 1.53 4.46 3.38
CA ILE A 195 0.30 4.82 2.69
C ILE A 195 0.61 5.16 1.23
N HIS A 196 0.08 4.35 0.31
CA HIS A 196 0.43 4.44 -1.11
C HIS A 196 -0.08 5.70 -1.82
N ASN A 197 -1.02 6.42 -1.22
CA ASN A 197 -1.47 7.70 -1.76
C ASN A 197 -0.68 8.84 -1.14
N ARG A 198 -0.34 9.83 -1.98
CA ARG A 198 0.23 11.09 -1.51
C ARG A 198 -0.80 11.85 -0.70
N ILE A 199 -0.52 12.10 0.58
CA ILE A 199 -1.44 12.77 1.51
C ILE A 199 -0.65 13.74 2.37
N ASN A 200 -1.09 14.99 2.44
CA ASN A 200 -0.57 15.95 3.40
C ASN A 200 -1.34 15.82 4.72
N ILE A 201 -0.62 15.60 5.80
CA ILE A 201 -1.16 15.55 7.17
C ILE A 201 -1.12 16.94 7.80
N ALA A 202 -0.01 17.65 7.59
CA ALA A 202 0.20 19.03 7.99
C ALA A 202 1.08 19.72 6.93
N ASP A 203 1.36 21.01 7.09
CA ASP A 203 2.17 21.78 6.15
C ASP A 203 3.59 21.19 6.00
N ASN A 204 4.09 20.55 7.05
CA ASN A 204 5.41 19.95 7.10
C ASN A 204 5.41 18.44 7.35
N ILE A 205 4.28 17.75 7.22
CA ILE A 205 4.13 16.29 7.40
C ILE A 205 3.30 15.72 6.26
N TRP A 206 3.87 14.77 5.52
CA TRP A 206 3.16 14.12 4.42
C TRP A 206 3.62 12.69 4.15
N TYR A 207 2.75 11.92 3.54
CA TYR A 207 3.09 10.66 2.88
C TYR A 207 3.50 10.96 1.44
N THR A 208 4.67 10.48 1.05
CA THR A 208 5.14 10.59 -0.35
C THR A 208 4.22 9.82 -1.30
N GLY A 209 3.65 8.72 -0.82
CA GLY A 209 2.93 7.74 -1.61
C GLY A 209 3.88 6.74 -2.26
N SER A 210 3.34 5.65 -2.79
CA SER A 210 4.15 4.63 -3.43
C SER A 210 4.78 5.13 -4.73
N PHE A 211 5.99 4.61 -5.03
CA PHE A 211 6.69 4.91 -6.26
C PHE A 211 5.95 4.39 -7.50
N SER A 212 5.26 3.25 -7.35
CA SER A 212 4.48 2.60 -8.41
C SER A 212 3.05 2.33 -7.98
N SER A 213 2.17 2.04 -8.93
CA SER A 213 0.80 1.60 -8.66
C SER A 213 0.76 0.10 -8.43
N HIS A 214 0.03 -0.33 -7.40
CA HIS A 214 -0.03 -1.73 -6.97
C HIS A 214 -1.37 -2.39 -7.27
N SER A 215 -2.45 -1.63 -7.19
CA SER A 215 -3.80 -2.17 -7.32
C SER A 215 -4.80 -1.12 -7.81
N PHE A 216 -6.06 -1.52 -7.93
CA PHE A 216 -7.14 -0.60 -8.27
C PHE A 216 -7.44 0.45 -7.20
N SER A 217 -6.93 0.32 -5.98
CA SER A 217 -6.98 1.39 -4.98
C SER A 217 -6.13 2.60 -5.36
N ASP A 218 -5.15 2.40 -6.24
CA ASP A 218 -4.25 3.44 -6.76
C ASP A 218 -4.80 4.13 -8.02
N ALA A 219 -5.97 3.71 -8.51
CA ALA A 219 -6.53 4.25 -9.73
C ALA A 219 -6.72 5.78 -9.63
N GLY A 220 -6.21 6.49 -10.64
CA GLY A 220 -6.29 7.95 -10.72
C GLY A 220 -5.31 8.71 -9.82
N THR A 221 -4.45 8.04 -9.06
CA THR A 221 -3.41 8.68 -8.24
C THR A 221 -2.10 8.83 -9.01
N LYS A 222 -1.36 9.89 -8.69
CA LYS A 222 -0.01 10.08 -9.22
C LYS A 222 0.99 9.32 -8.36
N LYS A 223 1.92 8.63 -9.00
CA LYS A 223 3.00 7.87 -8.40
C LYS A 223 4.35 8.50 -8.72
N GLY A 224 5.32 8.34 -7.80
CA GLY A 224 6.62 8.96 -7.97
C GLY A 224 7.36 9.15 -6.65
N PHE A 225 8.18 10.19 -6.56
CA PHE A 225 9.03 10.47 -5.42
C PHE A 225 9.22 11.98 -5.20
N ASP A 226 9.75 12.36 -4.05
CA ASP A 226 9.97 13.74 -3.67
C ASP A 226 11.43 14.15 -3.86
N ASP A 227 11.63 15.33 -4.44
CA ASP A 227 12.88 16.08 -4.49
C ASP A 227 12.72 17.30 -3.59
N ILE A 228 13.36 17.26 -2.42
CA ILE A 228 13.22 18.23 -1.35
C ILE A 228 14.50 19.06 -1.28
N THR A 229 14.37 20.38 -1.25
CA THR A 229 15.48 21.29 -1.02
C THR A 229 15.25 22.06 0.25
N VAL A 230 16.19 21.99 1.19
CA VAL A 230 16.18 22.70 2.47
C VAL A 230 17.20 23.83 2.43
N ASP A 231 16.79 25.02 2.83
CA ASP A 231 17.70 26.13 3.14
C ASP A 231 18.21 25.97 4.57
N LEU A 232 19.51 25.69 4.72
CA LEU A 232 20.12 25.41 6.02
C LEU A 232 20.23 26.63 6.93
N ASP A 233 20.16 27.84 6.37
CA ASP A 233 20.22 29.08 7.14
C ASP A 233 18.87 29.41 7.79
N THR A 234 17.76 29.05 7.14
CA THR A 234 16.39 29.40 7.58
C THR A 234 15.54 28.22 8.04
N GLY A 235 15.94 26.99 7.71
CA GLY A 235 15.14 25.78 7.92
C GLY A 235 13.90 25.70 7.01
N THR A 236 13.76 26.60 6.03
CA THR A 236 12.65 26.51 5.07
C THR A 236 12.94 25.45 4.02
N PHE A 237 11.90 24.80 3.51
CA PHE A 237 12.04 23.76 2.51
C PHE A 237 11.06 23.91 1.36
N LYS A 238 11.40 23.29 0.23
CA LYS A 238 10.57 23.21 -0.96
C LYS A 238 10.54 21.76 -1.44
N VAL A 239 9.36 21.26 -1.75
CA VAL A 239 9.14 19.92 -2.29
C VAL A 239 8.74 20.00 -3.75
N ASN A 240 9.43 19.25 -4.60
CA ASN A 240 9.10 19.05 -6.00
C ASN A 240 8.79 17.57 -6.23
N PHE A 241 7.55 17.23 -6.54
CA PHE A 241 7.16 15.85 -6.81
C PHE A 241 7.55 15.43 -8.22
N ILE A 242 8.31 14.36 -8.34
CA ILE A 242 8.77 13.78 -9.60
C ILE A 242 7.88 12.59 -9.94
N GLU A 243 7.03 12.77 -10.94
CA GLU A 243 6.07 11.75 -11.36
C GLU A 243 6.77 10.58 -12.07
N ASN A 244 6.44 9.35 -11.65
CA ASN A 244 6.87 8.12 -12.33
C ASN A 244 6.04 7.92 -13.61
N ARG A 245 6.54 8.41 -14.71
CA ARG A 245 5.89 8.34 -16.04
C ARG A 245 5.82 6.93 -16.62
N TYR A 246 6.57 5.98 -16.09
CA TYR A 246 6.59 4.59 -16.53
C TYR A 246 5.68 3.70 -15.72
N CYS A 247 5.09 4.25 -14.65
CA CYS A 247 4.18 3.53 -13.77
C CYS A 247 2.98 2.98 -14.55
N ARG A 248 2.69 1.69 -14.32
CA ARG A 248 1.47 1.04 -14.80
C ARG A 248 0.24 1.78 -14.24
N LYS A 249 -0.76 1.99 -15.08
CA LYS A 249 -2.02 2.60 -14.67
C LYS A 249 -3.06 1.54 -14.36
N TYR A 250 -3.74 1.72 -13.25
CA TYR A 250 -4.97 1.02 -12.92
C TYR A 250 -6.13 1.95 -13.25
N ILE A 251 -7.01 1.53 -14.13
CA ILE A 251 -8.09 2.36 -14.67
C ILE A 251 -9.41 1.69 -14.31
N ILE A 252 -10.30 2.44 -13.65
CA ILE A 252 -11.66 1.98 -13.34
C ILE A 252 -12.61 2.71 -14.27
N LEU A 253 -13.41 1.96 -14.99
CA LEU A 253 -14.42 2.47 -15.92
C LEU A 253 -15.81 2.05 -15.47
N ASP A 254 -16.76 2.98 -15.52
CA ASP A 254 -18.18 2.62 -15.44
C ASP A 254 -18.59 1.96 -16.74
N GLY A 255 -18.92 0.67 -16.65
CA GLY A 255 -19.34 -0.15 -17.78
C GLY A 255 -20.79 -0.01 -18.15
N THR A 256 -21.61 0.67 -17.37
CA THR A 256 -23.06 0.75 -17.55
C THR A 256 -23.45 1.28 -18.94
N ASP A 257 -22.87 2.41 -19.34
CA ASP A 257 -23.13 3.00 -20.64
C ASP A 257 -22.35 2.30 -21.76
N ILE A 258 -21.18 1.75 -21.44
CA ILE A 258 -20.35 1.02 -22.40
C ILE A 258 -21.06 -0.25 -22.85
N CYS A 259 -21.64 -1.02 -21.93
CA CYS A 259 -22.38 -2.25 -22.24
C CYS A 259 -23.56 -2.02 -23.19
N LYS A 260 -24.26 -0.91 -23.04
CA LYS A 260 -25.41 -0.51 -23.89
C LYS A 260 -24.98 0.04 -25.25
N SER A 261 -23.70 0.23 -25.47
CA SER A 261 -23.16 0.79 -26.71
C SER A 261 -23.01 -0.27 -27.80
N THR A 262 -23.05 0.14 -29.05
CA THR A 262 -22.75 -0.75 -30.18
C THR A 262 -21.27 -1.16 -30.15
N VAL A 263 -20.94 -2.35 -30.67
CA VAL A 263 -19.59 -2.88 -30.82
C VAL A 263 -18.62 -1.84 -31.44
N LYS A 264 -19.10 -1.05 -32.40
CA LYS A 264 -18.30 0.02 -33.04
C LYS A 264 -17.95 1.14 -32.07
N LYS A 265 -18.91 1.58 -31.26
CA LYS A 265 -18.69 2.63 -30.24
C LYS A 265 -17.78 2.14 -29.12
N MET A 266 -17.96 0.90 -28.66
CA MET A 266 -17.06 0.29 -27.66
C MET A 266 -15.61 0.23 -28.16
N LYS A 267 -15.38 -0.21 -29.42
CA LYS A 267 -14.04 -0.23 -30.02
C LYS A 267 -13.43 1.16 -30.11
N ALA A 268 -14.20 2.16 -30.54
CA ALA A 268 -13.73 3.54 -30.58
C ALA A 268 -13.34 4.03 -29.20
N PHE A 269 -14.17 3.79 -28.17
CA PHE A 269 -13.91 4.15 -26.80
C PHE A 269 -12.58 3.55 -26.28
N PHE A 270 -12.36 2.24 -26.46
CA PHE A 270 -11.10 1.60 -26.04
C PHE A 270 -9.87 2.11 -26.79
N ASN A 271 -10.02 2.46 -28.07
CA ASN A 271 -8.92 3.07 -28.85
C ASN A 271 -8.58 4.50 -28.36
N ASP A 272 -9.58 5.24 -27.87
CA ASP A 272 -9.43 6.63 -27.43
C ASP A 272 -8.83 6.74 -26.00
N LEU A 273 -8.76 5.65 -25.23
CA LEU A 273 -8.23 5.65 -23.86
C LEU A 273 -6.73 6.00 -23.75
N LYS A 274 -6.00 6.09 -24.86
CA LYS A 274 -4.56 6.43 -24.92
C LYS A 274 -3.71 5.63 -23.93
N LEU A 275 -3.98 4.34 -23.82
CA LEU A 275 -3.31 3.44 -22.89
C LEU A 275 -1.87 3.18 -23.31
N ASP A 276 -0.98 3.12 -22.32
CA ASP A 276 0.41 2.74 -22.58
C ASP A 276 0.53 1.21 -22.63
N LYS A 277 0.68 0.67 -23.84
CA LYS A 277 0.84 -0.76 -24.07
C LYS A 277 2.15 -1.31 -23.49
N LYS A 278 3.19 -0.48 -23.40
CA LYS A 278 4.48 -0.87 -22.83
C LYS A 278 4.38 -1.02 -21.31
N ALA A 279 3.66 -0.12 -20.65
CA ALA A 279 3.41 -0.18 -19.22
C ALA A 279 2.43 -1.28 -18.80
N LYS A 280 1.76 -1.93 -19.79
CA LYS A 280 0.75 -2.99 -19.53
C LYS A 280 -0.35 -2.54 -18.58
N ASP A 281 -0.95 -1.40 -18.86
CA ASP A 281 -2.05 -0.83 -18.07
C ASP A 281 -3.16 -1.85 -17.82
N ILE A 282 -3.79 -1.77 -16.64
CA ILE A 282 -4.84 -2.69 -16.20
C ILE A 282 -6.16 -1.93 -16.12
N ILE A 283 -7.19 -2.47 -16.77
CA ILE A 283 -8.52 -1.88 -16.81
C ILE A 283 -9.49 -2.74 -16.04
N ARG A 284 -10.20 -2.15 -15.08
CA ARG A 284 -11.39 -2.72 -14.47
C ARG A 284 -12.62 -2.02 -15.02
N ILE A 285 -13.59 -2.81 -15.45
CA ILE A 285 -14.90 -2.32 -15.88
C ILE A 285 -15.92 -2.74 -14.84
N ASP A 286 -16.44 -1.79 -14.11
CA ASP A 286 -17.49 -2.02 -13.13
C ASP A 286 -18.83 -1.97 -13.84
N VAL A 287 -19.60 -3.05 -13.75
CA VAL A 287 -20.89 -3.22 -14.44
C VAL A 287 -21.95 -3.53 -13.41
N ASP A 288 -22.99 -2.69 -13.34
CA ASP A 288 -24.17 -2.95 -12.52
C ASP A 288 -25.00 -4.10 -13.16
N THR A 289 -25.15 -5.20 -12.44
CA THR A 289 -25.85 -6.40 -12.91
C THR A 289 -27.31 -6.16 -13.27
N ASN A 290 -27.93 -5.12 -12.74
CA ASN A 290 -29.32 -4.76 -13.00
C ASN A 290 -29.48 -3.86 -14.24
N SER A 291 -28.38 -3.40 -14.83
CA SER A 291 -28.39 -2.37 -15.87
C SER A 291 -28.16 -2.91 -17.29
N TYR A 292 -27.87 -4.20 -17.48
CA TYR A 292 -27.58 -4.78 -18.79
C TYR A 292 -28.19 -6.17 -18.94
N ASN A 293 -28.45 -6.57 -20.20
CA ASN A 293 -28.88 -7.92 -20.54
C ASN A 293 -27.71 -8.82 -20.96
N ASP A 294 -27.96 -10.11 -21.10
CA ASP A 294 -26.94 -11.11 -21.45
C ASP A 294 -26.25 -10.83 -22.80
N GLU A 295 -26.96 -10.23 -23.77
CA GLU A 295 -26.40 -9.91 -25.07
C GLU A 295 -25.41 -8.75 -24.98
N GLU A 296 -25.74 -7.69 -24.23
CA GLU A 296 -24.87 -6.56 -23.98
C GLU A 296 -23.59 -7.01 -23.28
N TYR A 297 -23.69 -7.89 -22.28
CA TYR A 297 -22.56 -8.48 -21.60
C TYR A 297 -21.68 -9.33 -22.53
N LYS A 298 -22.29 -10.17 -23.39
CA LYS A 298 -21.55 -10.95 -24.38
C LYS A 298 -20.78 -10.05 -25.35
N ASN A 299 -21.41 -8.96 -25.79
CA ASN A 299 -20.76 -7.99 -26.68
C ASN A 299 -19.54 -7.33 -26.02
N LEU A 300 -19.65 -6.90 -24.75
CA LEU A 300 -18.53 -6.35 -24.01
C LEU A 300 -17.40 -7.39 -23.84
N SER A 301 -17.75 -8.61 -23.42
CA SER A 301 -16.77 -9.70 -23.26
C SER A 301 -16.05 -10.06 -24.55
N PHE A 302 -16.78 -10.05 -25.69
CA PHE A 302 -16.21 -10.28 -27.01
C PHE A 302 -15.19 -9.19 -27.39
N ILE A 303 -15.53 -7.92 -27.14
CA ILE A 303 -14.62 -6.81 -27.44
C ILE A 303 -13.39 -6.85 -26.52
N MET A 304 -13.57 -7.08 -25.23
CA MET A 304 -12.45 -7.21 -24.29
C MET A 304 -11.50 -8.33 -24.71
N SER A 305 -12.01 -9.44 -25.24
CA SER A 305 -11.18 -10.54 -25.75
C SER A 305 -10.25 -10.09 -26.88
N SER A 306 -10.68 -9.12 -27.69
CA SER A 306 -9.86 -8.55 -28.79
C SER A 306 -8.67 -7.71 -28.29
N TYR A 307 -8.71 -7.25 -27.04
CA TYR A 307 -7.65 -6.48 -26.39
C TYR A 307 -6.85 -7.29 -25.35
N LYS A 308 -7.19 -8.55 -25.14
CA LYS A 308 -6.60 -9.40 -24.08
C LYS A 308 -5.09 -9.55 -24.14
N GLY A 309 -4.47 -9.40 -25.31
CA GLY A 309 -3.02 -9.43 -25.49
C GLY A 309 -2.34 -8.06 -25.25
N ILE A 310 -3.12 -6.99 -25.02
CA ILE A 310 -2.65 -5.61 -24.88
C ILE A 310 -2.87 -5.14 -23.45
N PHE A 311 -4.02 -5.47 -22.86
CA PHE A 311 -4.44 -5.01 -21.55
C PHE A 311 -4.99 -6.18 -20.71
N GLN A 312 -4.89 -6.05 -19.40
CA GLN A 312 -5.59 -6.93 -18.48
C GLN A 312 -6.96 -6.31 -18.17
N PHE A 313 -8.00 -7.14 -18.25
CA PHE A 313 -9.37 -6.71 -17.95
C PHE A 313 -9.93 -7.47 -16.75
N LYS A 314 -10.58 -6.77 -15.85
CA LYS A 314 -11.38 -7.32 -14.78
C LYS A 314 -12.78 -6.73 -14.87
N ILE A 315 -13.81 -7.60 -14.91
CA ILE A 315 -15.20 -7.16 -14.80
C ILE A 315 -15.63 -7.40 -13.36
N GLU A 316 -16.02 -6.36 -12.65
CA GLU A 316 -16.67 -6.48 -11.36
C GLU A 316 -18.16 -6.26 -11.53
N ARG A 317 -18.93 -7.25 -11.14
CA ARG A 317 -20.38 -7.16 -11.04
C ARG A 317 -20.70 -6.52 -9.69
N GLN A 318 -21.15 -5.28 -9.70
CA GLN A 318 -21.66 -4.66 -8.50
C GLN A 318 -23.13 -5.04 -8.36
N VAL A 319 -23.44 -5.86 -7.37
CA VAL A 319 -24.81 -5.94 -6.87
C VAL A 319 -25.03 -4.67 -6.07
N LYS A 320 -25.86 -3.74 -6.57
CA LYS A 320 -26.34 -2.65 -5.71
C LYS A 320 -27.12 -3.31 -4.58
N THR A 321 -26.51 -3.46 -3.44
CA THR A 321 -27.24 -3.67 -2.19
C THR A 321 -28.23 -2.52 -2.08
N GLN A 322 -29.53 -2.83 -2.17
CA GLN A 322 -30.55 -1.88 -1.73
C GLN A 322 -30.13 -1.46 -0.32
N GLU A 323 -30.20 -0.17 -0.02
CA GLU A 323 -29.88 0.37 1.29
C GLU A 323 -30.49 -0.53 2.36
N VAL A 324 -29.63 -1.23 3.09
CA VAL A 324 -30.05 -2.07 4.21
C VAL A 324 -30.54 -1.08 5.27
N LYS A 325 -31.84 -1.01 5.44
CA LYS A 325 -32.43 -0.31 6.57
C LYS A 325 -31.88 -0.94 7.85
N SER A 326 -31.23 -0.12 8.66
CA SER A 326 -30.79 -0.36 10.05
C SER A 326 -29.92 -1.60 10.30
N ILE A 327 -28.62 -1.43 10.14
CA ILE A 327 -27.57 -2.40 10.56
C ILE A 327 -27.63 -2.71 12.07
N GLU A 328 -28.26 -1.88 12.89
CA GLU A 328 -28.29 -2.05 14.35
C GLU A 328 -29.21 -3.21 14.82
N GLU A 329 -30.40 -3.37 14.25
CA GLU A 329 -31.32 -4.47 14.62
C GLU A 329 -30.81 -5.84 14.10
N ASP A 330 -30.13 -5.89 12.97
CA ASP A 330 -29.62 -7.14 12.39
C ASP A 330 -28.34 -7.62 13.09
N ALA A 331 -27.50 -6.72 13.61
CA ALA A 331 -26.32 -7.07 14.37
C ALA A 331 -26.69 -7.76 15.71
N GLU A 332 -27.72 -7.30 16.38
CA GLU A 332 -28.20 -7.91 17.63
C GLU A 332 -28.76 -9.32 17.39
N TYR A 333 -29.47 -9.53 16.28
CA TYR A 333 -29.97 -10.85 15.88
C TYR A 333 -28.82 -11.83 15.56
N VAL A 334 -27.83 -11.40 14.77
CA VAL A 334 -26.69 -12.24 14.36
C VAL A 334 -25.80 -12.60 15.55
N LEU A 335 -25.61 -11.69 16.50
CA LEU A 335 -24.76 -11.87 17.69
C LEU A 335 -25.48 -12.55 18.86
N SER A 336 -26.81 -12.69 18.81
CA SER A 336 -27.58 -13.32 19.90
C SER A 336 -27.19 -14.79 20.12
N PRO A 337 -26.71 -15.18 21.31
CA PRO A 337 -26.33 -16.56 21.58
C PRO A 337 -27.55 -17.50 21.73
N THR A 338 -28.75 -16.93 21.85
CA THR A 338 -30.01 -17.70 22.09
C THR A 338 -30.63 -18.18 20.77
N ILE A 339 -30.27 -17.62 19.64
CA ILE A 339 -30.83 -17.99 18.33
C ILE A 339 -29.96 -19.06 17.68
N PRO A 340 -30.51 -20.24 17.31
CA PRO A 340 -29.77 -21.30 16.64
C PRO A 340 -29.15 -20.81 15.32
N LEU A 341 -27.92 -21.26 15.02
CA LEU A 341 -27.17 -20.88 13.82
C LEU A 341 -27.96 -21.16 12.53
N THR A 342 -28.69 -22.27 12.46
CA THR A 342 -29.54 -22.64 11.32
C THR A 342 -30.64 -21.63 11.04
N HIS A 343 -31.23 -21.02 12.07
CA HIS A 343 -32.24 -19.97 11.92
C HIS A 343 -31.62 -18.65 11.45
N LYS A 344 -30.40 -18.35 11.91
CA LYS A 344 -29.64 -17.19 11.43
C LYS A 344 -29.31 -17.32 9.96
N ILE A 345 -28.84 -18.49 9.55
CA ILE A 345 -28.55 -18.82 8.14
C ILE A 345 -29.83 -18.76 7.30
N GLN A 346 -30.96 -19.30 7.80
CA GLN A 346 -32.24 -19.23 7.10
C GLN A 346 -32.65 -17.79 6.81
N LYS A 347 -32.66 -16.94 7.84
CA LYS A 347 -33.01 -15.52 7.70
C LYS A 347 -32.08 -14.81 6.70
N THR A 348 -30.78 -15.04 6.78
CA THR A 348 -29.80 -14.46 5.86
C THR A 348 -30.03 -14.91 4.40
N ILE A 349 -30.38 -16.17 4.17
CA ILE A 349 -30.70 -16.69 2.81
C ILE A 349 -31.98 -16.04 2.27
N GLU A 350 -33.03 -15.96 3.10
CA GLU A 350 -34.28 -15.32 2.72
C GLU A 350 -34.09 -13.84 2.35
N GLU A 351 -33.29 -13.11 3.13
CA GLU A 351 -33.02 -11.67 2.92
C GLU A 351 -32.15 -11.39 1.70
N ILE A 352 -31.10 -12.22 1.46
CA ILE A 352 -30.14 -11.97 0.38
C ILE A 352 -30.62 -12.52 -0.97
N TYR A 353 -31.28 -13.68 -0.96
CA TYR A 353 -31.60 -14.41 -2.19
C TYR A 353 -33.11 -14.49 -2.48
N GLU A 354 -33.95 -13.91 -1.63
CA GLU A 354 -35.42 -13.97 -1.71
C GLU A 354 -35.95 -15.43 -1.82
N VAL A 355 -35.19 -16.39 -1.24
CA VAL A 355 -35.50 -17.81 -1.29
C VAL A 355 -35.85 -18.33 0.10
N ASN A 356 -37.06 -18.80 0.30
CA ASN A 356 -37.47 -19.40 1.58
C ASN A 356 -37.04 -20.86 1.64
N LEU A 357 -35.99 -21.17 2.37
CA LEU A 357 -35.52 -22.52 2.68
C LEU A 357 -35.91 -22.91 4.08
N SER A 358 -36.51 -24.11 4.26
CA SER A 358 -36.77 -24.60 5.60
C SER A 358 -35.49 -24.89 6.38
N VAL A 359 -35.54 -24.77 7.71
CA VAL A 359 -34.41 -25.09 8.59
C VAL A 359 -33.89 -26.50 8.39
N ASP A 360 -34.79 -27.46 8.12
CA ASP A 360 -34.41 -28.85 7.86
C ASP A 360 -33.66 -29.01 6.53
N ARG A 361 -34.02 -28.25 5.51
CA ARG A 361 -33.29 -28.24 4.25
C ARG A 361 -31.89 -27.58 4.39
N ILE A 362 -31.77 -26.58 5.23
CA ILE A 362 -30.48 -25.96 5.56
C ILE A 362 -29.56 -26.94 6.30
N LYS A 363 -30.11 -27.69 7.27
CA LYS A 363 -29.35 -28.74 7.99
C LYS A 363 -28.85 -29.81 7.04
N GLU A 364 -29.72 -30.26 6.14
CA GLU A 364 -29.38 -31.27 5.11
C GLU A 364 -28.25 -30.77 4.17
N LEU A 365 -28.32 -29.52 3.71
CA LEU A 365 -27.32 -28.92 2.81
C LEU A 365 -25.97 -28.71 3.46
N LEU A 366 -25.97 -28.46 4.78
CA LEU A 366 -24.73 -28.22 5.52
C LEU A 366 -24.14 -29.50 6.13
N ASP A 367 -24.82 -30.67 5.94
CA ASP A 367 -24.45 -31.96 6.54
C ASP A 367 -24.25 -31.88 8.06
N ILE A 368 -25.05 -31.02 8.72
CA ILE A 368 -25.00 -30.79 10.16
C ILE A 368 -25.96 -31.77 10.83
N SER A 369 -25.48 -32.97 11.09
CA SER A 369 -26.12 -33.90 12.02
C SER A 369 -25.69 -33.51 13.44
N ASP A 370 -26.58 -32.83 14.16
CA ASP A 370 -26.48 -32.51 15.62
C ASP A 370 -25.20 -31.75 16.05
N ILE A 371 -25.26 -30.42 16.00
CA ILE A 371 -24.38 -29.62 16.83
C ILE A 371 -24.86 -29.77 18.28
N GLN A 372 -24.23 -30.68 19.04
CA GLN A 372 -24.35 -30.67 20.48
C GLN A 372 -23.91 -29.29 21.00
N LYS A 373 -24.73 -28.68 21.84
CA LYS A 373 -24.37 -27.45 22.56
C LYS A 373 -23.00 -27.66 23.20
N PRO A 374 -22.03 -26.74 23.00
CA PRO A 374 -20.80 -26.81 23.78
C PRO A 374 -21.18 -26.70 25.25
N THR A 375 -20.98 -27.76 26.00
CA THR A 375 -20.99 -27.72 27.47
C THR A 375 -19.79 -26.88 27.86
N ILE A 376 -20.07 -25.67 28.32
CA ILE A 376 -19.05 -24.86 29.00
C ILE A 376 -18.76 -25.57 30.29
N ASN A 377 -17.69 -26.36 30.34
CA ASN A 377 -17.17 -26.87 31.60
C ASN A 377 -16.57 -25.70 32.36
N ASP A 378 -17.08 -25.43 33.55
CA ASP A 378 -16.61 -24.45 34.53
C ASP A 378 -15.23 -24.79 35.15
N GLU A 379 -14.40 -25.60 34.49
CA GLU A 379 -13.07 -26.03 34.92
C GLU A 379 -11.91 -25.41 34.16
N ILE A 380 -11.93 -24.10 33.90
CA ILE A 380 -10.69 -23.35 33.56
C ILE A 380 -10.56 -22.18 34.53
N LYS A 381 -10.45 -22.51 35.83
CA LYS A 381 -9.73 -21.68 36.79
C LYS A 381 -8.59 -22.55 37.32
N GLU A 382 -7.39 -22.14 36.96
CA GLU A 382 -6.07 -22.50 37.46
C GLU A 382 -5.13 -23.07 36.36
N GLY A 383 -4.09 -22.31 36.06
CA GLY A 383 -2.83 -22.85 35.61
C GLY A 383 -2.56 -22.87 34.08
N VAL A 384 -2.34 -21.75 33.46
CA VAL A 384 -1.44 -21.72 32.29
C VAL A 384 -0.22 -20.90 32.65
N GLN A 385 0.86 -21.58 32.97
CA GLN A 385 2.22 -21.03 32.94
C GLN A 385 2.65 -20.93 31.47
N VAL A 386 3.08 -19.74 31.13
CA VAL A 386 3.68 -19.37 29.85
C VAL A 386 5.07 -20.02 29.72
N TRP A 387 5.33 -20.61 28.56
CA TRP A 387 6.66 -20.78 27.98
C TRP A 387 6.73 -20.01 26.68
#